data_aea46ceaaaf2cc41a96809696ebcaf91
#
_entry.id   aea46ceaaaf2cc41a96809696ebcaf91
#
_cell.length_a   1.000
_cell.length_b   1.000
_cell.length_c   1.000
_cell.angle_alpha   90.00
_cell.angle_beta   90.00
_cell.angle_gamma   90.00
#
_symmetry.space_group_name_H-M   'P 1'
#
loop_
_entity.id
_entity.type
_entity.pdbx_description
1 polymer ?
#
loop_
_entity_poly.entity_id
_entity_poly.type
_entity_poly.pdbx_seq_one_letter_code
_entity_poly.pdbx_strand_id
1 'polypeptide(L)'
;MVVAVFTLTSLSLAACGGSSPRTGGVTITLYSGQHVQTTDALVSSFEKSNPTVNVAVRSNDEDTLDAQIVAEGSRSPADVFFSENSPALEYLQQKGLLAKVSAATLAKTPSKYDSPIGDWVGVSARVSVLIYNPRLIEKSALPTRILQLANPKYKNKVAFAPGETDFQPVITAVLKAYGKNATTKWLNGLKANATSHLYPNNETVTNDVNRGLVAFGVIDQYYWYRLRAEIGAASTPSKITFFAPHDPGYVLDVSGAGVLKSSTHKAAAQRFLTFLVSAKGQEIIAHSISFEYPIASGVTTAQPETPLQELQPYPIDLAQLGTGQRAIALLREVQLL
;
A
#
# COMPACT_ATOMS: atom_id res chain seq x y z
N MET A 1 -80.69 -21.63 17.93
CA MET A 1 -80.25 -20.58 17.00
C MET A 1 -79.35 -19.65 17.81
N VAL A 2 -78.04 -19.85 17.78
CA VAL A 2 -77.00 -19.10 18.55
C VAL A 2 -76.25 -18.27 17.54
N VAL A 3 -76.31 -16.95 17.63
CA VAL A 3 -75.54 -16.01 16.76
C VAL A 3 -74.27 -15.68 17.47
N ALA A 4 -73.13 -16.08 16.85
CA ALA A 4 -71.78 -15.73 17.30
C ALA A 4 -71.37 -14.40 16.65
N VAL A 5 -71.06 -13.40 17.47
CA VAL A 5 -70.45 -12.12 17.05
C VAL A 5 -68.95 -12.25 17.03
N PHE A 6 -68.35 -12.09 15.85
CA PHE A 6 -66.89 -11.98 15.68
C PHE A 6 -66.47 -10.52 15.81
N THR A 7 -65.71 -10.19 16.84
CA THR A 7 -65.01 -8.92 16.98
C THR A 7 -63.70 -8.93 16.23
N LEU A 8 -63.54 -8.12 15.19
CA LEU A 8 -62.27 -7.88 14.52
C LEU A 8 -61.39 -6.94 15.36
N THR A 9 -60.27 -7.48 15.85
CA THR A 9 -59.19 -6.68 16.45
C THR A 9 -58.23 -6.26 15.36
N SER A 10 -58.17 -4.97 15.06
CA SER A 10 -57.15 -4.36 14.14
C SER A 10 -55.81 -4.30 14.80
N LEU A 11 -54.84 -5.12 14.31
CA LEU A 11 -53.44 -5.03 14.66
C LEU A 11 -52.80 -3.86 13.87
N SER A 12 -52.43 -2.80 14.60
CA SER A 12 -51.62 -1.71 14.06
C SER A 12 -50.16 -2.21 13.90
N LEU A 13 -49.68 -2.41 12.67
CA LEU A 13 -48.26 -2.61 12.37
C LEU A 13 -47.52 -1.31 12.65
N ALA A 14 -46.68 -1.31 13.67
CA ALA A 14 -45.67 -0.29 13.88
C ALA A 14 -44.64 -0.42 12.71
N ALA A 15 -44.58 0.58 11.85
CA ALA A 15 -43.57 0.69 10.81
C ALA A 15 -42.21 0.90 11.47
N CYS A 16 -41.35 -0.13 11.44
CA CYS A 16 -39.92 0.02 11.67
C CYS A 16 -39.36 1.04 10.68
N GLY A 17 -38.74 2.10 11.20
CA GLY A 17 -38.11 3.15 10.42
C GLY A 17 -36.99 2.55 9.54
N GLY A 18 -37.33 2.24 8.30
CA GLY A 18 -36.38 2.00 7.26
C GLY A 18 -35.67 3.30 6.93
N SER A 19 -34.37 3.36 7.07
CA SER A 19 -33.53 4.39 6.49
C SER A 19 -33.85 4.47 5.00
N SER A 20 -34.48 5.59 4.59
CA SER A 20 -34.82 5.87 3.20
C SER A 20 -33.56 5.74 2.34
N PRO A 21 -33.56 5.03 1.19
CA PRO A 21 -32.47 5.10 0.24
C PRO A 21 -32.29 6.56 -0.15
N ARG A 22 -31.06 7.07 -0.05
CA ARG A 22 -30.70 8.41 -0.51
C ARG A 22 -30.98 8.49 -2.01
N THR A 23 -32.16 9.01 -2.36
CA THR A 23 -32.57 9.18 -3.75
C THR A 23 -31.76 10.32 -4.37
N GLY A 24 -30.94 10.01 -5.39
CA GLY A 24 -30.28 10.99 -6.25
C GLY A 24 -28.75 11.11 -6.15
N GLY A 25 -28.06 10.22 -5.41
CA GLY A 25 -26.61 10.24 -5.31
C GLY A 25 -25.90 9.46 -6.44
N VAL A 26 -24.68 9.90 -6.82
CA VAL A 26 -23.77 9.17 -7.70
C VAL A 26 -23.02 8.13 -6.88
N THR A 27 -22.93 6.88 -7.36
CA THR A 27 -22.04 5.87 -6.78
C THR A 27 -20.82 5.73 -7.64
N ILE A 28 -19.62 5.90 -7.06
CA ILE A 28 -18.36 5.57 -7.70
C ILE A 28 -17.86 4.22 -7.21
N THR A 29 -17.24 3.44 -8.09
CA THR A 29 -16.61 2.17 -7.75
C THR A 29 -15.12 2.38 -7.54
N LEU A 30 -14.65 2.08 -6.33
CA LEU A 30 -13.25 2.15 -5.93
C LEU A 30 -12.65 0.75 -5.95
N TYR A 31 -11.63 0.52 -6.79
CA TYR A 31 -10.75 -0.64 -6.69
C TYR A 31 -9.57 -0.25 -5.79
N SER A 32 -9.46 -0.88 -4.61
CA SER A 32 -8.49 -0.51 -3.59
C SER A 32 -7.54 -1.67 -3.27
N GLY A 33 -6.25 -1.48 -3.57
CA GLY A 33 -5.15 -2.29 -3.07
C GLY A 33 -4.61 -1.80 -1.73
N GLN A 34 -5.12 -0.67 -1.22
CA GLN A 34 -4.69 -0.09 0.05
C GLN A 34 -5.37 -0.80 1.24
N HIS A 35 -4.76 -0.73 2.41
CA HIS A 35 -5.27 -1.31 3.66
C HIS A 35 -6.76 -1.02 3.86
N VAL A 36 -7.54 -2.09 4.11
CA VAL A 36 -9.01 -2.01 4.20
C VAL A 36 -9.46 -0.99 5.25
N GLN A 37 -8.88 -1.02 6.45
CA GLN A 37 -9.30 -0.13 7.54
C GLN A 37 -9.02 1.34 7.23
N THR A 38 -7.90 1.64 6.57
CA THR A 38 -7.55 3.00 6.13
C THR A 38 -8.48 3.45 5.02
N THR A 39 -8.75 2.56 4.05
CA THR A 39 -9.72 2.81 2.96
C THR A 39 -11.11 3.10 3.52
N ASP A 40 -11.61 2.29 4.45
CA ASP A 40 -12.93 2.47 5.07
C ASP A 40 -13.05 3.80 5.82
N ALA A 41 -12.01 4.18 6.57
CA ALA A 41 -11.97 5.46 7.28
C ALA A 41 -11.99 6.66 6.30
N LEU A 42 -11.22 6.59 5.22
CA LEU A 42 -11.18 7.61 4.17
C LEU A 42 -12.53 7.71 3.45
N VAL A 43 -13.11 6.58 3.04
CA VAL A 43 -14.43 6.53 2.38
C VAL A 43 -15.53 7.08 3.28
N SER A 44 -15.61 6.61 4.53
CA SER A 44 -16.61 7.10 5.48
C SER A 44 -16.52 8.62 5.70
N SER A 45 -15.30 9.16 5.79
CA SER A 45 -15.09 10.60 5.96
C SER A 45 -15.42 11.39 4.70
N PHE A 46 -15.08 10.85 3.51
CA PHE A 46 -15.43 11.43 2.23
C PHE A 46 -16.93 11.53 2.03
N GLU A 47 -17.68 10.44 2.26
CA GLU A 47 -19.13 10.40 2.10
C GLU A 47 -19.86 11.35 3.05
N LYS A 48 -19.37 11.49 4.30
CA LYS A 48 -19.90 12.50 5.24
C LYS A 48 -19.77 13.92 4.71
N SER A 49 -18.66 14.21 4.02
CA SER A 49 -18.40 15.54 3.44
C SER A 49 -19.04 15.74 2.07
N ASN A 50 -19.46 14.66 1.41
CA ASN A 50 -20.03 14.62 0.07
C ASN A 50 -21.29 13.76 0.04
N PRO A 51 -22.40 14.18 0.69
CA PRO A 51 -23.57 13.33 0.92
C PRO A 51 -24.32 12.88 -0.35
N THR A 52 -23.94 13.43 -1.51
CA THR A 52 -24.49 13.03 -2.83
C THR A 52 -23.59 12.04 -3.57
N VAL A 53 -22.50 11.57 -2.95
CA VAL A 53 -21.59 10.57 -3.53
C VAL A 53 -21.48 9.39 -2.59
N ASN A 54 -21.73 8.18 -3.10
CA ASN A 54 -21.45 6.94 -2.41
C ASN A 54 -20.20 6.29 -3.04
N VAL A 55 -19.46 5.50 -2.25
CA VAL A 55 -18.27 4.78 -2.73
C VAL A 55 -18.45 3.29 -2.50
N ALA A 56 -18.55 2.53 -3.59
CA ALA A 56 -18.57 1.07 -3.55
C ALA A 56 -17.14 0.54 -3.63
N VAL A 57 -16.63 -0.04 -2.55
CA VAL A 57 -15.24 -0.51 -2.47
C VAL A 57 -15.13 -1.96 -2.90
N ARG A 58 -14.11 -2.26 -3.73
CA ARG A 58 -13.60 -3.61 -4.00
C ARG A 58 -12.15 -3.65 -3.56
N SER A 59 -11.84 -4.42 -2.53
CA SER A 59 -10.49 -4.60 -2.01
C SER A 59 -9.90 -5.91 -2.52
N ASN A 60 -8.68 -5.86 -3.00
CA ASN A 60 -7.81 -6.99 -3.34
C ASN A 60 -6.37 -6.47 -3.46
N ASP A 61 -5.39 -7.37 -3.65
CA ASP A 61 -4.02 -6.98 -3.96
C ASP A 61 -3.97 -6.15 -5.23
N GLU A 62 -3.15 -5.09 -5.26
CA GLU A 62 -3.10 -4.14 -6.37
C GLU A 62 -2.70 -4.80 -7.70
N ASP A 63 -1.81 -5.81 -7.71
CA ASP A 63 -1.42 -6.55 -8.93
C ASP A 63 -2.61 -7.35 -9.51
N THR A 64 -3.51 -7.84 -8.64
CA THR A 64 -4.75 -8.49 -9.06
C THR A 64 -5.73 -7.48 -9.66
N LEU A 65 -5.86 -6.32 -9.00
CA LEU A 65 -6.78 -5.27 -9.44
C LEU A 65 -6.31 -4.60 -10.73
N ASP A 66 -5.02 -4.32 -10.88
CA ASP A 66 -4.49 -3.72 -12.11
C ASP A 66 -4.63 -4.67 -13.31
N ALA A 67 -4.34 -5.97 -13.13
CA ALA A 67 -4.56 -7.00 -14.14
C ALA A 67 -6.05 -7.11 -14.52
N GLN A 68 -6.95 -7.03 -13.53
CA GLN A 68 -8.39 -7.01 -13.75
C GLN A 68 -8.81 -5.78 -14.58
N ILE A 69 -8.34 -4.57 -14.20
CA ILE A 69 -8.62 -3.33 -14.93
C ILE A 69 -8.14 -3.43 -16.39
N VAL A 70 -6.95 -3.98 -16.61
CA VAL A 70 -6.41 -4.20 -17.97
C VAL A 70 -7.29 -5.17 -18.77
N ALA A 71 -7.74 -6.27 -18.17
CA ALA A 71 -8.64 -7.24 -18.82
C ALA A 71 -10.02 -6.66 -19.11
N GLU A 72 -10.56 -5.83 -18.22
CA GLU A 72 -11.84 -5.13 -18.39
C GLU A 72 -11.77 -4.02 -19.46
N GLY A 73 -10.60 -3.35 -19.56
CA GLY A 73 -10.33 -2.30 -20.53
C GLY A 73 -11.33 -1.14 -20.44
N SER A 74 -11.91 -0.74 -21.58
CA SER A 74 -12.91 0.35 -21.63
C SER A 74 -14.25 0.00 -20.97
N ARG A 75 -14.47 -1.24 -20.58
CA ARG A 75 -15.68 -1.72 -19.88
C ARG A 75 -15.47 -1.85 -18.37
N SER A 76 -14.31 -1.47 -17.86
CA SER A 76 -14.07 -1.54 -16.42
C SER A 76 -15.14 -0.75 -15.66
N PRO A 77 -15.77 -1.36 -14.63
CA PRO A 77 -16.73 -0.67 -13.78
C PRO A 77 -16.03 0.22 -12.74
N ALA A 78 -14.70 0.14 -12.62
CA ALA A 78 -13.94 0.97 -11.69
C ALA A 78 -13.93 2.44 -12.14
N ASP A 79 -14.22 3.33 -11.22
CA ASP A 79 -14.07 4.77 -11.39
C ASP A 79 -12.71 5.26 -10.89
N VAL A 80 -12.24 4.67 -9.78
CA VAL A 80 -10.96 4.98 -9.14
C VAL A 80 -10.18 3.70 -8.87
N PHE A 81 -8.88 3.74 -9.12
CA PHE A 81 -7.92 2.76 -8.64
C PHE A 81 -7.05 3.41 -7.56
N PHE A 82 -7.00 2.81 -6.38
CA PHE A 82 -6.18 3.23 -5.25
C PHE A 82 -5.19 2.11 -4.93
N SER A 83 -3.94 2.33 -5.27
CA SER A 83 -2.85 1.34 -5.14
C SER A 83 -2.03 1.59 -3.90
N GLU A 84 -1.55 0.54 -3.30
CA GLU A 84 -0.58 0.60 -2.22
C GLU A 84 0.83 0.96 -2.74
N ASN A 85 1.19 0.52 -3.95
CA ASN A 85 2.50 0.75 -4.55
C ASN A 85 2.42 1.46 -5.91
N SER A 86 3.40 2.32 -6.21
CA SER A 86 3.45 3.10 -7.45
C SER A 86 3.61 2.27 -8.73
N PRO A 87 4.26 1.08 -8.77
CA PRO A 87 4.37 0.28 -9.98
C PRO A 87 3.04 -0.12 -10.63
N ALA A 88 2.01 -0.43 -9.85
CA ALA A 88 0.69 -0.76 -10.40
C ALA A 88 0.03 0.46 -11.08
N LEU A 89 0.20 1.65 -10.50
CA LEU A 89 -0.27 2.91 -11.12
C LEU A 89 0.48 3.22 -12.41
N GLU A 90 1.80 3.04 -12.40
CA GLU A 90 2.63 3.23 -13.59
C GLU A 90 2.25 2.22 -14.70
N TYR A 91 1.89 0.98 -14.33
CA TYR A 91 1.42 -0.02 -15.28
C TYR A 91 0.12 0.42 -15.97
N LEU A 92 -0.89 0.85 -15.22
CA LEU A 92 -2.13 1.37 -15.80
C LEU A 92 -1.92 2.65 -16.61
N GLN A 93 -1.01 3.53 -16.19
CA GLN A 93 -0.60 4.72 -16.91
C GLN A 93 0.00 4.36 -18.29
N GLN A 94 0.95 3.42 -18.34
CA GLN A 94 1.57 2.97 -19.59
C GLN A 94 0.56 2.28 -20.53
N LYS A 95 -0.46 1.61 -19.97
CA LYS A 95 -1.60 1.09 -20.76
C LYS A 95 -2.56 2.18 -21.23
N GLY A 96 -2.37 3.41 -20.79
CA GLY A 96 -3.23 4.53 -21.15
C GLY A 96 -4.64 4.45 -20.55
N LEU A 97 -4.82 3.75 -19.43
CA LEU A 97 -6.13 3.49 -18.80
C LEU A 97 -6.53 4.55 -17.77
N LEU A 98 -5.61 5.43 -17.35
CA LEU A 98 -5.87 6.50 -16.39
C LEU A 98 -6.18 7.83 -17.10
N ALA A 99 -7.10 8.59 -16.53
CA ALA A 99 -7.42 9.95 -16.93
C ALA A 99 -6.52 10.96 -16.20
N LYS A 100 -6.38 12.16 -16.74
CA LYS A 100 -5.62 13.23 -16.07
C LYS A 100 -6.26 13.61 -14.74
N VAL A 101 -5.43 13.72 -13.72
CA VAL A 101 -5.80 14.31 -12.43
C VAL A 101 -5.83 15.83 -12.55
N SER A 102 -6.75 16.47 -11.85
CA SER A 102 -6.86 17.94 -11.88
C SER A 102 -5.59 18.59 -11.35
N ALA A 103 -5.15 19.68 -11.99
CA ALA A 103 -3.97 20.44 -11.54
C ALA A 103 -4.10 20.93 -10.08
N ALA A 104 -5.33 21.28 -9.65
CA ALA A 104 -5.61 21.69 -8.27
C ALA A 104 -5.44 20.54 -7.25
N THR A 105 -5.63 19.29 -7.66
CA THR A 105 -5.36 18.11 -6.83
C THR A 105 -3.87 17.84 -6.74
N LEU A 106 -3.17 17.81 -7.88
CA LEU A 106 -1.71 17.60 -7.94
C LEU A 106 -0.93 18.67 -7.17
N ALA A 107 -1.42 19.92 -7.14
CA ALA A 107 -0.77 21.01 -6.40
C ALA A 107 -0.79 20.84 -4.87
N LYS A 108 -1.50 19.82 -4.32
CA LYS A 108 -1.56 19.55 -2.88
C LYS A 108 -0.42 18.66 -2.39
N THR A 109 0.24 17.96 -3.27
CA THR A 109 1.35 17.04 -2.98
C THR A 109 2.64 17.53 -3.65
N PRO A 110 3.82 17.22 -3.09
CA PRO A 110 5.07 17.47 -3.81
C PRO A 110 5.13 16.65 -5.10
N SER A 111 5.42 17.28 -6.23
CA SER A 111 5.38 16.66 -7.57
C SER A 111 6.25 15.40 -7.72
N LYS A 112 7.28 15.25 -6.90
CA LYS A 112 8.14 14.05 -6.87
C LYS A 112 7.40 12.78 -6.42
N TYR A 113 6.20 12.93 -5.83
CA TYR A 113 5.36 11.83 -5.36
C TYR A 113 4.16 11.55 -6.26
N ASP A 114 4.03 12.29 -7.37
CA ASP A 114 2.94 12.16 -8.32
C ASP A 114 3.41 11.54 -9.64
N SER A 115 2.44 11.14 -10.46
CA SER A 115 2.70 10.81 -11.86
C SER A 115 3.43 11.97 -12.57
N PRO A 116 4.56 11.72 -13.24
CA PRO A 116 5.28 12.75 -13.98
C PRO A 116 4.46 13.35 -15.13
N ILE A 117 3.43 12.67 -15.59
CA ILE A 117 2.52 13.13 -16.63
C ILE A 117 1.12 13.46 -16.09
N GLY A 118 0.90 13.35 -14.79
CA GLY A 118 -0.33 13.77 -14.12
C GLY A 118 -1.51 12.81 -14.27
N ASP A 119 -1.28 11.52 -14.42
CA ASP A 119 -2.34 10.51 -14.55
C ASP A 119 -2.77 9.90 -13.20
N TRP A 120 -1.98 10.09 -12.15
CA TRP A 120 -2.30 9.68 -10.78
C TRP A 120 -1.65 10.64 -9.78
N VAL A 121 -2.17 10.70 -8.58
CA VAL A 121 -1.66 11.51 -7.47
C VAL A 121 -1.18 10.60 -6.35
N GLY A 122 -0.02 10.92 -5.75
CA GLY A 122 0.45 10.25 -4.55
C GLY A 122 -0.42 10.59 -3.34
N VAL A 123 -0.56 9.64 -2.43
CA VAL A 123 -1.45 9.76 -1.26
C VAL A 123 -0.68 9.57 0.05
N SER A 124 0.17 8.56 0.12
CA SER A 124 1.01 8.25 1.28
C SER A 124 2.32 7.64 0.83
N ALA A 125 3.30 7.55 1.72
CA ALA A 125 4.60 6.95 1.41
C ALA A 125 4.99 5.89 2.44
N ARG A 126 5.88 4.99 2.02
CA ARG A 126 6.52 3.97 2.85
C ARG A 126 7.98 3.83 2.49
N VAL A 127 8.73 3.13 3.35
CA VAL A 127 10.14 2.88 3.10
C VAL A 127 10.53 1.45 3.47
N SER A 128 11.35 0.83 2.64
CA SER A 128 11.92 -0.47 2.95
C SER A 128 13.00 -0.36 4.03
N VAL A 129 12.95 -1.31 4.97
CA VAL A 129 13.82 -1.37 6.15
C VAL A 129 14.26 -2.80 6.43
N LEU A 130 15.24 -2.95 7.31
CA LEU A 130 15.51 -4.22 7.98
C LEU A 130 14.76 -4.27 9.31
N ILE A 131 13.97 -5.34 9.51
CA ILE A 131 13.53 -5.77 10.83
C ILE A 131 14.52 -6.78 11.39
N TYR A 132 14.83 -6.72 12.68
CA TYR A 132 15.74 -7.65 13.32
C TYR A 132 15.37 -7.97 14.77
N ASN A 133 15.76 -9.15 15.24
CA ASN A 133 15.62 -9.52 16.64
C ASN A 133 16.98 -9.36 17.37
N PRO A 134 17.12 -8.41 18.31
CA PRO A 134 18.39 -8.13 18.97
C PRO A 134 18.89 -9.28 19.86
N ARG A 135 18.04 -10.29 20.15
CA ARG A 135 18.45 -11.51 20.85
C ARG A 135 19.24 -12.49 19.96
N LEU A 136 19.08 -12.37 18.61
CA LEU A 136 19.70 -13.27 17.62
C LEU A 136 20.83 -12.60 16.84
N ILE A 137 20.78 -11.29 16.69
CA ILE A 137 21.80 -10.53 15.95
C ILE A 137 21.89 -9.10 16.52
N GLU A 138 23.13 -8.67 16.80
CA GLU A 138 23.39 -7.30 17.20
C GLU A 138 23.23 -6.34 16.01
N LYS A 139 22.83 -5.10 16.28
CA LYS A 139 22.67 -4.07 15.22
C LYS A 139 23.97 -3.84 14.43
N SER A 140 25.13 -3.91 15.07
CA SER A 140 26.46 -3.77 14.44
C SER A 140 26.80 -4.89 13.47
N ALA A 141 26.20 -6.07 13.62
CA ALA A 141 26.41 -7.23 12.76
C ALA A 141 25.46 -7.30 11.56
N LEU A 142 24.43 -6.43 11.52
CA LEU A 142 23.47 -6.36 10.42
C LEU A 142 24.14 -5.89 9.12
N PRO A 143 23.60 -6.30 7.95
CA PRO A 143 23.98 -5.68 6.70
C PRO A 143 23.53 -4.23 6.66
N THR A 144 24.39 -3.33 6.24
CA THR A 144 24.05 -1.91 6.05
C THR A 144 23.67 -1.59 4.60
N ARG A 145 23.95 -2.49 3.67
CA ARG A 145 23.69 -2.37 2.23
C ARG A 145 22.96 -3.60 1.70
N ILE A 146 22.06 -3.39 0.77
CA ILE A 146 21.18 -4.44 0.25
C ILE A 146 21.96 -5.64 -0.35
N LEU A 147 23.03 -5.40 -1.09
CA LEU A 147 23.82 -6.49 -1.69
C LEU A 147 24.51 -7.38 -0.64
N GLN A 148 24.74 -6.87 0.57
CA GLN A 148 25.35 -7.66 1.65
C GLN A 148 24.44 -8.77 2.16
N LEU A 149 23.11 -8.68 1.93
CA LEU A 149 22.17 -9.75 2.27
C LEU A 149 22.53 -11.09 1.61
N ALA A 150 23.19 -11.05 0.47
CA ALA A 150 23.69 -12.23 -0.24
C ALA A 150 25.00 -12.81 0.33
N ASN A 151 25.61 -12.20 1.37
CA ASN A 151 26.82 -12.71 1.98
C ASN A 151 26.52 -14.03 2.73
N PRO A 152 27.28 -15.13 2.49
CA PRO A 152 27.06 -16.43 3.13
C PRO A 152 27.07 -16.42 4.67
N LYS A 153 27.66 -15.41 5.32
CA LYS A 153 27.61 -15.26 6.79
C LYS A 153 26.18 -15.11 7.33
N TYR A 154 25.22 -14.77 6.46
CA TYR A 154 23.79 -14.62 6.82
C TYR A 154 22.95 -15.86 6.49
N LYS A 155 23.57 -16.98 6.14
CA LYS A 155 22.85 -18.24 5.89
C LYS A 155 21.96 -18.62 7.08
N ASN A 156 20.69 -18.93 6.81
CA ASN A 156 19.63 -19.20 7.80
C ASN A 156 19.32 -18.04 8.75
N LYS A 157 19.66 -16.80 8.40
CA LYS A 157 19.44 -15.62 9.26
C LYS A 157 18.52 -14.57 8.66
N VAL A 158 18.27 -14.62 7.36
CA VAL A 158 17.49 -13.62 6.62
C VAL A 158 16.15 -14.18 6.18
N ALA A 159 15.11 -13.35 6.31
CA ALA A 159 13.76 -13.62 5.83
C ALA A 159 13.32 -12.55 4.84
N PHE A 160 12.49 -12.93 3.88
CA PHE A 160 11.80 -11.99 2.99
C PHE A 160 10.62 -12.69 2.30
N ALA A 161 9.72 -11.88 1.76
CA ALA A 161 8.53 -12.31 1.03
C ALA A 161 8.68 -11.95 -0.46
N PRO A 162 9.19 -12.87 -1.30
CA PRO A 162 9.49 -12.54 -2.70
C PRO A 162 8.26 -12.22 -3.53
N GLY A 163 7.07 -12.72 -3.16
CA GLY A 163 5.81 -12.48 -3.87
C GLY A 163 5.13 -11.17 -3.52
N GLU A 164 5.59 -10.47 -2.48
CA GLU A 164 5.03 -9.18 -2.08
C GLU A 164 5.35 -8.07 -3.07
N THR A 165 4.36 -7.24 -3.34
CA THR A 165 4.48 -6.09 -4.22
C THR A 165 5.49 -5.06 -3.71
N ASP A 166 5.61 -4.90 -2.38
CA ASP A 166 6.61 -4.06 -1.71
C ASP A 166 8.08 -4.42 -2.05
N PHE A 167 8.34 -5.68 -2.42
CA PHE A 167 9.69 -6.11 -2.77
C PHE A 167 10.08 -5.75 -4.22
N GLN A 168 9.11 -5.48 -5.09
CA GLN A 168 9.36 -5.13 -6.50
C GLN A 168 10.13 -3.80 -6.65
N PRO A 169 9.79 -2.71 -5.94
CA PRO A 169 10.56 -1.47 -5.94
C PRO A 169 12.02 -1.67 -5.52
N VAL A 170 12.28 -2.50 -4.51
CA VAL A 170 13.64 -2.81 -4.03
C VAL A 170 14.45 -3.52 -5.13
N ILE A 171 13.85 -4.55 -5.78
CA ILE A 171 14.51 -5.24 -6.91
C ILE A 171 14.80 -4.27 -8.04
N THR A 172 13.85 -3.38 -8.36
CA THR A 172 14.01 -2.39 -9.43
C THR A 172 15.14 -1.40 -9.10
N ALA A 173 15.22 -0.93 -7.86
CA ALA A 173 16.31 -0.05 -7.42
C ALA A 173 17.68 -0.73 -7.53
N VAL A 174 17.79 -1.98 -7.10
CA VAL A 174 19.01 -2.77 -7.25
C VAL A 174 19.37 -2.98 -8.71
N LEU A 175 18.38 -3.30 -9.57
CA LEU A 175 18.56 -3.45 -11.01
C LEU A 175 19.07 -2.16 -11.68
N LYS A 176 18.54 -1.02 -11.28
CA LYS A 176 18.96 0.30 -11.77
C LYS A 176 20.38 0.65 -11.31
N ALA A 177 20.68 0.38 -10.05
CA ALA A 177 22.00 0.70 -9.47
C ALA A 177 23.14 -0.19 -10.02
N TYR A 178 22.88 -1.48 -10.21
CA TYR A 178 23.94 -2.45 -10.42
C TYR A 178 23.79 -3.31 -11.69
N GLY A 179 22.68 -3.19 -12.39
CA GLY A 179 22.40 -3.95 -13.61
C GLY A 179 21.96 -5.39 -13.35
N LYS A 180 21.51 -6.06 -14.43
CA LYS A 180 20.87 -7.39 -14.38
C LYS A 180 21.74 -8.45 -13.69
N ASN A 181 23.00 -8.58 -14.11
CA ASN A 181 23.88 -9.65 -13.62
C ASN A 181 24.11 -9.57 -12.10
N ALA A 182 24.35 -8.35 -11.57
CA ALA A 182 24.52 -8.15 -10.15
C ALA A 182 23.24 -8.41 -9.37
N THR A 183 22.07 -8.00 -9.91
CA THR A 183 20.77 -8.24 -9.31
C THR A 183 20.43 -9.72 -9.26
N THR A 184 20.63 -10.45 -10.36
CA THR A 184 20.41 -11.91 -10.40
C THR A 184 21.34 -12.64 -9.41
N LYS A 185 22.62 -12.24 -9.33
CA LYS A 185 23.56 -12.80 -8.35
C LYS A 185 23.11 -12.53 -6.91
N TRP A 186 22.66 -11.30 -6.63
CA TRP A 186 22.15 -10.92 -5.31
C TRP A 186 20.92 -11.71 -4.94
N LEU A 187 19.92 -11.83 -5.83
CA LEU A 187 18.68 -12.61 -5.58
C LEU A 187 19.00 -14.09 -5.30
N ASN A 188 19.89 -14.70 -6.08
CA ASN A 188 20.32 -16.07 -5.84
C ASN A 188 21.02 -16.23 -4.48
N GLY A 189 21.89 -15.30 -4.10
CA GLY A 189 22.54 -15.29 -2.80
C GLY A 189 21.58 -15.08 -1.65
N LEU A 190 20.60 -14.18 -1.80
CA LEU A 190 19.55 -13.94 -0.84
C LEU A 190 18.66 -15.20 -0.65
N LYS A 191 18.23 -15.83 -1.76
CA LYS A 191 17.52 -17.12 -1.76
C LYS A 191 18.31 -18.21 -1.01
N ALA A 192 19.60 -18.34 -1.30
CA ALA A 192 20.47 -19.32 -0.64
C ALA A 192 20.63 -19.05 0.87
N ASN A 193 20.62 -17.78 1.29
CA ASN A 193 20.73 -17.40 2.69
C ASN A 193 19.39 -17.51 3.45
N ALA A 194 18.26 -17.29 2.78
CA ALA A 194 16.95 -17.43 3.39
C ALA A 194 16.59 -18.89 3.68
N THR A 195 16.97 -19.83 2.82
CA THR A 195 16.66 -21.28 2.92
C THR A 195 15.16 -21.54 3.10
N SER A 196 14.69 -21.84 4.32
CA SER A 196 13.27 -22.05 4.67
C SER A 196 12.54 -20.77 5.07
N HIS A 197 13.21 -19.61 5.10
CA HIS A 197 12.62 -18.33 5.52
C HIS A 197 12.18 -17.48 4.32
N LEU A 198 11.61 -18.13 3.30
CA LEU A 198 10.84 -17.52 2.22
C LEU A 198 9.38 -17.55 2.63
N TYR A 199 8.79 -16.39 2.78
CA TYR A 199 7.45 -16.25 3.33
C TYR A 199 6.44 -15.77 2.27
N PRO A 200 5.14 -16.04 2.46
CA PRO A 200 4.11 -15.59 1.53
C PRO A 200 3.85 -14.08 1.63
N ASN A 201 4.10 -13.48 2.81
CA ASN A 201 3.83 -12.06 3.07
C ASN A 201 4.73 -11.46 4.15
N ASN A 202 4.77 -10.14 4.21
CA ASN A 202 5.60 -9.37 5.14
C ASN A 202 5.09 -9.41 6.58
N GLU A 203 3.80 -9.64 6.82
CA GLU A 203 3.28 -9.91 8.17
C GLU A 203 3.95 -11.13 8.78
N THR A 204 4.09 -12.20 8.00
CA THR A 204 4.76 -13.43 8.46
C THR A 204 6.24 -13.19 8.72
N VAL A 205 6.94 -12.46 7.83
CA VAL A 205 8.34 -12.04 8.06
C VAL A 205 8.46 -11.27 9.38
N THR A 206 7.59 -10.29 9.59
CA THR A 206 7.59 -9.42 10.77
C THR A 206 7.35 -10.23 12.05
N ASN A 207 6.34 -11.11 12.05
CA ASN A 207 5.99 -11.94 13.18
C ASN A 207 7.10 -12.93 13.54
N ASP A 208 7.71 -13.59 12.55
CA ASP A 208 8.72 -14.62 12.81
C ASP A 208 10.06 -14.01 13.26
N VAL A 209 10.44 -12.84 12.73
CA VAL A 209 11.56 -12.08 13.30
C VAL A 209 11.25 -11.64 14.72
N ASN A 210 10.05 -11.14 15.00
CA ASN A 210 9.66 -10.72 16.35
C ASN A 210 9.72 -11.87 17.35
N ARG A 211 9.25 -13.05 16.96
CA ARG A 211 9.27 -14.28 17.78
C ARG A 211 10.68 -14.88 17.94
N GLY A 212 11.65 -14.43 17.15
CA GLY A 212 13.02 -14.97 17.16
C GLY A 212 13.17 -16.28 16.42
N LEU A 213 12.33 -16.57 15.43
CA LEU A 213 12.46 -17.74 14.55
C LEU A 213 13.48 -17.51 13.44
N VAL A 214 13.72 -16.25 13.08
CA VAL A 214 14.76 -15.82 12.16
C VAL A 214 15.37 -14.51 12.65
N ALA A 215 16.65 -14.26 12.32
CA ALA A 215 17.39 -13.15 12.94
C ALA A 215 16.97 -11.77 12.42
N PHE A 216 16.72 -11.64 11.12
CA PHE A 216 16.30 -10.38 10.49
C PHE A 216 15.58 -10.63 9.17
N GLY A 217 14.90 -9.60 8.66
CA GLY A 217 14.20 -9.65 7.39
C GLY A 217 14.15 -8.29 6.70
N VAL A 218 13.69 -8.28 5.43
CA VAL A 218 13.38 -7.06 4.66
C VAL A 218 11.88 -6.91 4.62
N ILE A 219 11.40 -5.75 5.03
CA ILE A 219 9.98 -5.35 5.05
C ILE A 219 9.87 -3.85 4.79
N ASP A 220 8.67 -3.33 4.69
CA ASP A 220 8.43 -1.90 4.85
C ASP A 220 8.18 -1.53 6.32
N GLN A 221 8.52 -0.30 6.72
CA GLN A 221 8.54 0.13 8.13
C GLN A 221 7.20 -0.08 8.84
N TYR A 222 6.10 0.13 8.13
CA TYR A 222 4.75 0.12 8.69
C TYR A 222 4.36 -1.25 9.27
N TYR A 223 4.84 -2.37 8.73
CA TYR A 223 4.56 -3.71 9.26
C TYR A 223 5.01 -3.85 10.71
N TRP A 224 6.19 -3.32 11.04
CA TRP A 224 6.69 -3.34 12.41
C TRP A 224 5.89 -2.43 13.34
N TYR A 225 5.51 -1.23 12.88
CA TYR A 225 4.70 -0.32 13.69
C TYR A 225 3.30 -0.89 13.95
N ARG A 226 2.68 -1.53 12.96
CA ARG A 226 1.41 -2.22 13.09
C ARG A 226 1.50 -3.35 14.13
N LEU A 227 2.47 -4.26 14.00
CA LEU A 227 2.69 -5.31 14.97
C LEU A 227 2.84 -4.73 16.39
N ARG A 228 3.67 -3.70 16.54
CA ARG A 228 3.91 -3.06 17.83
C ARG A 228 2.65 -2.40 18.42
N ALA A 229 1.79 -1.82 17.59
CA ALA A 229 0.51 -1.28 18.02
C ALA A 229 -0.48 -2.37 18.44
N GLU A 230 -0.48 -3.51 17.74
CA GLU A 230 -1.38 -4.63 17.97
C GLU A 230 -1.03 -5.39 19.26
N ILE A 231 0.23 -5.81 19.44
CA ILE A 231 0.64 -6.66 20.56
C ILE A 231 1.30 -5.91 21.72
N GLY A 232 1.53 -4.62 21.58
CA GLY A 232 2.15 -3.75 22.57
C GLY A 232 3.68 -3.79 22.55
N ALA A 233 4.29 -2.70 23.06
CA ALA A 233 5.74 -2.51 23.03
C ALA A 233 6.51 -3.57 23.83
N ALA A 234 5.95 -4.06 24.94
CA ALA A 234 6.56 -5.08 25.79
C ALA A 234 6.67 -6.44 25.09
N SER A 235 5.74 -6.74 24.16
CA SER A 235 5.68 -7.99 23.37
C SER A 235 6.43 -7.86 22.04
N THR A 236 7.05 -6.70 21.75
CA THR A 236 7.77 -6.43 20.50
C THR A 236 9.27 -6.28 20.75
N PRO A 237 10.01 -7.37 21.00
CA PRO A 237 11.47 -7.35 21.15
C PRO A 237 12.19 -6.99 19.85
N SER A 238 11.59 -7.22 18.69
CA SER A 238 12.15 -6.85 17.39
C SER A 238 12.31 -5.33 17.27
N LYS A 239 13.19 -4.92 16.37
CA LYS A 239 13.48 -3.52 16.04
C LYS A 239 13.60 -3.37 14.54
N ILE A 240 13.46 -2.14 14.05
CA ILE A 240 13.79 -1.81 12.66
C ILE A 240 15.05 -0.95 12.58
N THR A 241 15.69 -0.99 11.43
CA THR A 241 16.80 -0.08 11.06
C THR A 241 16.79 0.15 9.56
N PHE A 242 17.15 1.36 9.14
CA PHE A 242 17.31 1.68 7.72
C PHE A 242 18.60 1.06 7.16
N PHE A 243 18.64 0.84 5.85
CA PHE A 243 19.88 0.68 5.14
C PHE A 243 20.71 1.97 5.18
N ALA A 244 21.97 1.92 4.74
CA ALA A 244 22.79 3.12 4.65
C ALA A 244 22.13 4.17 3.75
N PRO A 245 22.31 5.46 4.03
CA PRO A 245 21.80 6.53 3.18
C PRO A 245 22.10 6.28 1.70
N HIS A 246 21.08 6.47 0.87
CA HIS A 246 21.14 6.30 -0.59
C HIS A 246 21.51 4.89 -1.07
N ASP A 247 21.39 3.87 -0.22
CA ASP A 247 21.53 2.46 -0.66
C ASP A 247 20.28 2.02 -1.42
N PRO A 248 20.38 1.24 -2.52
CA PRO A 248 19.20 0.73 -3.25
C PRO A 248 18.28 -0.19 -2.45
N GLY A 249 18.67 -0.59 -1.25
CA GLY A 249 17.79 -1.27 -0.30
C GLY A 249 16.92 -0.32 0.52
N TYR A 250 17.21 0.98 0.51
CA TYR A 250 16.44 2.01 1.18
C TYR A 250 15.55 2.72 0.16
N VAL A 251 14.47 2.06 -0.23
CA VAL A 251 13.53 2.59 -1.23
C VAL A 251 12.37 3.28 -0.52
N LEU A 252 12.05 4.49 -1.00
CA LEU A 252 10.78 5.12 -0.70
C LEU A 252 9.84 4.85 -1.87
N ASP A 253 8.70 4.23 -1.62
CA ASP A 253 7.61 4.09 -2.57
C ASP A 253 6.36 4.81 -2.09
N VAL A 254 5.40 4.99 -2.98
CA VAL A 254 4.23 5.83 -2.77
C VAL A 254 2.97 5.06 -3.11
N SER A 255 2.03 5.09 -2.16
CA SER A 255 0.64 4.79 -2.43
C SER A 255 0.00 5.93 -3.21
N GLY A 256 -0.84 5.63 -4.16
CA GLY A 256 -1.45 6.66 -4.99
C GLY A 256 -2.79 6.26 -5.59
N ALA A 257 -3.50 7.24 -6.15
CA ALA A 257 -4.80 7.02 -6.75
C ALA A 257 -4.94 7.68 -8.12
N GLY A 258 -5.63 6.99 -9.02
CA GLY A 258 -5.94 7.47 -10.36
C GLY A 258 -7.41 7.26 -10.72
N VAL A 259 -7.93 8.11 -11.61
CA VAL A 259 -9.28 7.98 -12.17
C VAL A 259 -9.20 7.17 -13.46
N LEU A 260 -10.06 6.16 -13.63
CA LEU A 260 -10.09 5.37 -14.86
C LEU A 260 -10.65 6.19 -16.04
N LYS A 261 -10.06 6.04 -17.23
CA LYS A 261 -10.61 6.66 -18.46
C LYS A 261 -12.01 6.18 -18.79
N SER A 262 -12.32 4.91 -18.45
CA SER A 262 -13.63 4.28 -18.62
C SER A 262 -14.71 4.89 -17.73
N SER A 263 -14.34 5.53 -16.61
CA SER A 263 -15.29 6.10 -15.65
C SER A 263 -16.29 7.03 -16.33
N THR A 264 -17.56 6.82 -16.04
CA THR A 264 -18.66 7.74 -16.39
C THR A 264 -18.94 8.78 -15.30
N HIS A 265 -18.30 8.61 -14.12
CA HIS A 265 -18.47 9.46 -12.94
C HIS A 265 -17.21 10.29 -12.63
N LYS A 266 -16.45 10.71 -13.66
CA LYS A 266 -15.13 11.37 -13.51
C LYS A 266 -15.13 12.55 -12.52
N ALA A 267 -16.18 13.36 -12.50
CA ALA A 267 -16.28 14.50 -11.60
C ALA A 267 -16.34 14.07 -10.11
N ALA A 268 -17.07 13.00 -9.79
CA ALA A 268 -17.13 12.44 -8.45
C ALA A 268 -15.83 11.74 -8.06
N ALA A 269 -15.23 10.98 -8.99
CA ALA A 269 -13.93 10.34 -8.83
C ALA A 269 -12.80 11.36 -8.57
N GLN A 270 -12.75 12.45 -9.32
CA GLN A 270 -11.78 13.54 -9.09
C GLN A 270 -11.98 14.21 -7.70
N ARG A 271 -13.23 14.37 -7.24
CA ARG A 271 -13.48 14.87 -5.87
C ARG A 271 -12.93 13.91 -4.82
N PHE A 272 -13.04 12.59 -5.05
CA PHE A 272 -12.47 11.60 -4.14
C PHE A 272 -10.93 11.72 -4.10
N LEU A 273 -10.25 11.81 -5.24
CA LEU A 273 -8.80 12.03 -5.27
C LEU A 273 -8.40 13.33 -4.53
N THR A 274 -9.15 14.41 -4.76
CA THR A 274 -8.91 15.69 -4.07
C THR A 274 -9.06 15.56 -2.55
N PHE A 275 -10.00 14.72 -2.09
CA PHE A 275 -10.19 14.44 -0.67
C PHE A 275 -9.02 13.64 -0.10
N LEU A 276 -8.52 12.61 -0.79
CA LEU A 276 -7.38 11.80 -0.33
C LEU A 276 -6.16 12.65 0.02
N VAL A 277 -5.90 13.69 -0.79
CA VAL A 277 -4.76 14.61 -0.60
C VAL A 277 -5.14 15.92 0.10
N SER A 278 -6.35 16.02 0.66
CA SER A 278 -6.74 17.14 1.52
C SER A 278 -6.16 17.00 2.92
N ALA A 279 -6.09 18.11 3.67
CA ALA A 279 -5.69 18.06 5.08
C ALA A 279 -6.46 17.00 5.87
N LYS A 280 -7.80 16.87 5.64
CA LYS A 280 -8.63 15.88 6.32
C LYS A 280 -8.30 14.43 5.93
N GLY A 281 -8.11 14.15 4.65
CA GLY A 281 -7.70 12.82 4.19
C GLY A 281 -6.32 12.45 4.72
N GLN A 282 -5.38 13.36 4.66
CA GLN A 282 -4.00 13.15 5.15
C GLN A 282 -3.92 13.02 6.68
N GLU A 283 -4.77 13.72 7.42
CA GLU A 283 -4.90 13.55 8.87
C GLU A 283 -5.40 12.14 9.23
N ILE A 284 -6.35 11.59 8.44
CA ILE A 284 -6.81 10.21 8.61
C ILE A 284 -5.64 9.24 8.39
N ILE A 285 -4.83 9.43 7.34
CA ILE A 285 -3.66 8.59 7.06
C ILE A 285 -2.65 8.69 8.20
N ALA A 286 -2.33 9.91 8.64
CA ALA A 286 -1.36 10.16 9.71
C ALA A 286 -1.72 9.46 11.05
N HIS A 287 -3.01 9.21 11.29
CA HIS A 287 -3.51 8.57 12.51
C HIS A 287 -4.03 7.14 12.27
N SER A 288 -3.93 6.63 11.03
CA SER A 288 -4.42 5.30 10.68
C SER A 288 -3.48 4.20 11.19
N ILE A 289 -4.02 2.99 11.22
CA ILE A 289 -3.24 1.78 11.52
C ILE A 289 -2.35 1.35 10.34
N SER A 290 -2.39 2.06 9.19
CA SER A 290 -1.46 1.80 8.10
C SER A 290 -0.02 2.17 8.45
N PHE A 291 0.17 3.16 9.33
CA PHE A 291 1.50 3.67 9.69
C PHE A 291 2.32 4.12 8.47
N GLU A 292 1.65 4.60 7.45
CA GLU A 292 2.28 5.23 6.29
C GLU A 292 2.48 6.73 6.53
N TYR A 293 3.46 7.29 5.86
CA TYR A 293 3.72 8.73 5.91
C TYR A 293 2.67 9.49 5.10
N PRO A 294 1.95 10.47 5.68
CA PRO A 294 1.20 11.43 4.89
C PRO A 294 2.17 12.28 4.05
N ILE A 295 1.83 12.57 2.81
CA ILE A 295 2.73 13.29 1.89
C ILE A 295 2.23 14.67 1.46
N ALA A 296 0.96 15.02 1.71
CA ALA A 296 0.48 16.36 1.43
C ALA A 296 1.10 17.40 2.37
N SER A 297 1.26 18.60 1.84
CA SER A 297 1.89 19.70 2.58
C SER A 297 1.12 20.05 3.86
N GLY A 298 1.84 20.26 4.96
CA GLY A 298 1.29 20.74 6.23
C GLY A 298 0.73 19.68 7.16
N VAL A 299 0.83 18.38 6.83
CA VAL A 299 0.46 17.27 7.71
C VAL A 299 1.72 16.48 8.07
N THR A 300 1.85 16.13 9.35
CA THR A 300 2.95 15.30 9.85
C THR A 300 2.37 14.02 10.44
N THR A 301 3.15 12.93 10.39
CA THR A 301 2.73 11.69 11.06
C THR A 301 2.58 11.91 12.56
N ALA A 302 1.55 11.30 13.15
CA ALA A 302 1.35 11.28 14.60
C ALA A 302 2.16 10.16 15.28
N GLN A 303 2.84 9.33 14.51
CA GLN A 303 3.56 8.15 14.98
C GLN A 303 5.01 8.50 15.37
N PRO A 304 5.66 7.72 16.26
CA PRO A 304 7.04 7.92 16.68
C PRO A 304 8.04 7.45 15.62
N GLU A 305 7.79 7.81 14.36
CA GLU A 305 8.63 7.47 13.22
C GLU A 305 9.66 8.56 12.95
N THR A 306 10.73 8.20 12.23
CA THR A 306 11.63 9.20 11.66
C THR A 306 10.82 10.06 10.68
N PRO A 307 10.81 11.39 10.83
CA PRO A 307 10.04 12.25 9.92
C PRO A 307 10.38 12.01 8.45
N LEU A 308 9.37 12.06 7.57
CA LEU A 308 9.54 11.82 6.12
C LEU A 308 10.66 12.68 5.50
N GLN A 309 10.83 13.91 5.99
CA GLN A 309 11.83 14.87 5.51
C GLN A 309 13.26 14.52 5.94
N GLU A 310 13.43 13.69 6.97
CA GLU A 310 14.72 13.24 7.49
C GLU A 310 15.17 11.92 6.86
N LEU A 311 14.28 11.26 6.11
CA LEU A 311 14.60 10.03 5.40
C LEU A 311 15.60 10.30 4.28
N GLN A 312 16.52 9.36 4.08
CA GLN A 312 17.58 9.43 3.07
C GLN A 312 17.51 8.22 2.12
N PRO A 313 16.37 8.02 1.44
CA PRO A 313 16.19 6.89 0.54
C PRO A 313 17.13 6.96 -0.67
N TYR A 314 17.23 5.86 -1.38
CA TYR A 314 17.90 5.80 -2.67
C TYR A 314 17.28 6.83 -3.63
N PRO A 315 18.11 7.65 -4.31
CA PRO A 315 17.62 8.73 -5.18
C PRO A 315 17.12 8.17 -6.52
N ILE A 316 15.95 7.55 -6.49
CA ILE A 316 15.26 7.03 -7.65
C ILE A 316 13.90 7.72 -7.78
N ASP A 317 13.57 8.20 -8.98
CA ASP A 317 12.26 8.75 -9.25
C ASP A 317 11.22 7.62 -9.33
N LEU A 318 9.97 7.88 -8.90
CA LEU A 318 8.89 6.88 -8.94
C LEU A 318 8.67 6.30 -10.35
N ALA A 319 8.74 7.12 -11.39
CA ALA A 319 8.67 6.64 -12.77
C ALA A 319 9.79 5.65 -13.13
N GLN A 320 10.93 5.71 -12.46
CA GLN A 320 12.05 4.79 -12.66
C GLN A 320 11.86 3.47 -11.91
N LEU A 321 10.97 3.40 -10.91
CA LEU A 321 10.51 2.14 -10.32
C LEU A 321 9.74 1.32 -11.36
N GLY A 322 9.15 2.00 -12.34
CA GLY A 322 8.49 1.37 -13.49
C GLY A 322 7.25 0.58 -13.07
N THR A 323 6.92 -0.45 -13.86
CA THR A 323 5.68 -1.23 -13.72
C THR A 323 5.83 -2.50 -12.87
N GLY A 324 6.95 -2.72 -12.20
CA GLY A 324 7.23 -3.97 -11.48
C GLY A 324 7.54 -5.19 -12.38
N GLN A 325 7.13 -5.19 -13.64
CA GLN A 325 7.23 -6.36 -14.54
C GLN A 325 8.66 -6.90 -14.70
N ARG A 326 9.68 -6.02 -14.66
CA ARG A 326 11.08 -6.45 -14.72
C ARG A 326 11.55 -7.15 -13.44
N ALA A 327 11.06 -6.69 -12.29
CA ALA A 327 11.30 -7.32 -11.00
C ALA A 327 10.66 -8.71 -10.95
N ILE A 328 9.40 -8.83 -11.37
CA ILE A 328 8.67 -10.10 -11.48
C ILE A 328 9.40 -11.07 -12.43
N ALA A 329 9.87 -10.60 -13.58
CA ALA A 329 10.63 -11.43 -14.53
C ALA A 329 11.92 -11.98 -13.91
N LEU A 330 12.66 -11.16 -13.14
CA LEU A 330 13.86 -11.59 -12.43
C LEU A 330 13.55 -12.59 -11.32
N LEU A 331 12.49 -12.39 -10.55
CA LEU A 331 12.06 -13.33 -9.52
C LEU A 331 11.74 -14.70 -10.11
N ARG A 332 11.04 -14.74 -11.26
CA ARG A 332 10.77 -15.99 -12.00
C ARG A 332 12.05 -16.63 -12.53
N GLU A 333 12.98 -15.83 -13.10
CA GLU A 333 14.28 -16.31 -13.62
C GLU A 333 15.09 -17.03 -12.52
N VAL A 334 15.06 -16.53 -11.29
CA VAL A 334 15.76 -17.15 -10.15
C VAL A 334 14.88 -18.11 -9.35
N GLN A 335 13.67 -18.42 -9.82
CA GLN A 335 12.71 -19.34 -9.17
C GLN A 335 12.35 -18.91 -7.74
N LEU A 336 12.02 -17.66 -7.55
CA LEU A 336 11.45 -17.07 -6.34
C LEU A 336 9.93 -16.83 -6.48
N LEU A 337 9.42 -16.90 -7.71
CA LEU A 337 8.00 -16.96 -8.09
C LEU A 337 7.78 -18.09 -9.08
#